data_d4eea19a828aae7fb837541381422a20
#
_entry.id   d4eea19a828aae7fb837541381422a20
#
_cell.length_a   1.000
_cell.length_b   1.000
_cell.length_c   1.000
_cell.angle_alpha   90.00
_cell.angle_beta   90.00
_cell.angle_gamma   90.00
#
_symmetry.space_group_name_H-M   'P 1'
#
loop_
_entity.id
_entity.type
_entity.pdbx_description
1 polymer ?
#
loop_
_entity_poly.entity_id
_entity_poly.type
_entity_poly.pdbx_seq_one_letter_code
_entity_poly.pdbx_strand_id
1 'polypeptide(L)'
;MLARITFIALSTLILAVGPGDETTIDGRVIVRGAPDSSDAVVYIDKIPGKTFAPPASPVILDQVNLRFTPHVLPVLVGTNVAFPNSDPVRHNVFSPTAAWKFNLGTYPRGSTKFRIFDKPGAITLLCNVHAEMSAYVVVTETPYFAVSDKDGKFTIRNVPPGKYVLKTWHAKARPSSLEIAAGAGGIRNLEIELRK
;
A
#
# COMPACT_ATOMS: atom_id res chain seq x y z
N MET A 1 14.94 25.32 65.23
CA MET A 1 13.92 25.41 64.14
C MET A 1 14.41 24.66 62.98
N LEU A 2 13.94 23.40 62.76
CA LEU A 2 14.26 22.58 61.55
C LEU A 2 13.10 22.74 60.57
N ALA A 3 13.39 23.27 59.41
CA ALA A 3 12.44 23.33 58.27
C ALA A 3 12.32 21.97 57.62
N ARG A 4 11.12 21.39 57.60
CA ARG A 4 10.80 20.17 56.83
C ARG A 4 10.51 20.57 55.39
N ILE A 5 11.34 20.10 54.49
CA ILE A 5 11.11 20.22 53.04
C ILE A 5 10.27 19.00 52.62
N THR A 6 9.04 19.24 52.21
CA THR A 6 8.15 18.22 51.68
C THR A 6 8.37 18.10 50.14
N PHE A 7 8.93 17.00 49.71
CA PHE A 7 9.02 16.70 48.27
C PHE A 7 7.66 16.21 47.76
N ILE A 8 7.03 16.96 46.88
CA ILE A 8 5.86 16.53 46.12
C ILE A 8 6.38 15.77 44.89
N ALA A 9 6.24 14.46 44.91
CA ALA A 9 6.52 13.63 43.75
C ALA A 9 5.39 13.82 42.71
N LEU A 10 5.70 14.47 41.59
CA LEU A 10 4.80 14.60 40.46
C LEU A 10 4.80 13.26 39.71
N SER A 11 3.80 12.43 39.97
CA SER A 11 3.60 11.16 39.30
C SER A 11 3.06 11.43 37.87
N THR A 12 3.91 11.32 36.85
CA THR A 12 3.48 11.34 35.47
C THR A 12 2.78 10.02 35.14
N LEU A 13 1.45 10.08 35.04
CA LEU A 13 0.62 8.98 34.60
C LEU A 13 0.90 8.72 33.09
N ILE A 14 1.75 7.76 32.82
CA ILE A 14 1.91 7.22 31.45
C ILE A 14 0.68 6.36 31.22
N LEU A 15 -0.29 6.88 30.46
CA LEU A 15 -1.39 6.09 29.92
C LEU A 15 -0.79 5.07 28.94
N ALA A 16 -0.67 3.83 29.39
CA ALA A 16 -0.38 2.71 28.52
C ALA A 16 -1.57 2.53 27.55
N VAL A 17 -1.35 2.75 26.28
CA VAL A 17 -2.31 2.38 25.21
C VAL A 17 -2.42 0.86 25.25
N GLY A 18 -3.57 0.34 25.69
CA GLY A 18 -3.85 -1.08 25.75
C GLY A 18 -3.97 -1.69 24.35
N PRO A 19 -3.83 -3.03 24.19
CA PRO A 19 -4.06 -3.71 22.91
C PRO A 19 -5.56 -3.76 22.61
N GLY A 20 -6.12 -2.68 22.03
CA GLY A 20 -7.54 -2.57 21.74
C GLY A 20 -7.95 -1.33 20.97
N ASP A 21 -7.03 -0.40 20.72
CA ASP A 21 -7.33 0.88 20.07
C ASP A 21 -7.02 0.90 18.55
N GLU A 22 -6.91 -0.27 17.92
CA GLU A 22 -6.72 -0.33 16.47
C GLU A 22 -8.00 0.07 15.75
N THR A 23 -7.89 1.09 14.91
CA THR A 23 -9.04 1.65 14.22
C THR A 23 -9.12 1.17 12.77
N THR A 24 -10.30 1.28 12.20
CA THR A 24 -10.55 0.98 10.79
C THR A 24 -10.86 2.29 10.06
N ILE A 25 -10.27 2.45 8.87
CA ILE A 25 -10.64 3.52 7.94
C ILE A 25 -11.32 2.86 6.76
N ASP A 26 -12.62 3.07 6.60
CA ASP A 26 -13.38 2.56 5.47
C ASP A 26 -14.04 3.70 4.69
N GLY A 27 -14.25 3.44 3.40
CA GLY A 27 -14.85 4.42 2.53
C GLY A 27 -14.97 3.95 1.10
N ARG A 28 -15.14 4.94 0.22
CA ARG A 28 -15.30 4.73 -1.20
C ARG A 28 -14.44 5.70 -2.00
N VAL A 29 -13.73 5.18 -3.00
CA VAL A 29 -13.06 5.96 -4.04
C VAL A 29 -14.00 6.08 -5.25
N ILE A 30 -14.06 7.26 -5.86
CA ILE A 30 -14.76 7.51 -7.12
C ILE A 30 -13.72 7.94 -8.15
N VAL A 31 -13.48 7.13 -9.17
CA VAL A 31 -12.50 7.42 -10.23
C VAL A 31 -13.22 7.95 -11.45
N ARG A 32 -13.25 9.28 -11.62
CA ARG A 32 -13.95 9.93 -12.75
C ARG A 32 -13.27 9.61 -14.08
N GLY A 33 -14.08 9.10 -15.02
CA GLY A 33 -13.64 8.75 -16.37
C GLY A 33 -12.91 7.40 -16.47
N ALA A 34 -12.94 6.57 -15.42
CA ALA A 34 -12.65 5.15 -15.49
C ALA A 34 -13.94 4.33 -15.66
N PRO A 35 -13.87 3.07 -16.15
CA PRO A 35 -15.03 2.19 -16.32
C PRO A 35 -15.69 1.84 -14.97
N ASP A 36 -14.89 1.69 -13.94
CA ASP A 36 -15.27 1.48 -12.55
C ASP A 36 -14.25 2.12 -11.63
N SER A 37 -14.34 1.91 -10.34
CA SER A 37 -13.43 2.47 -9.33
C SER A 37 -12.54 1.42 -8.66
N SER A 38 -12.33 0.27 -9.31
CA SER A 38 -11.37 -0.75 -8.85
C SER A 38 -9.94 -0.26 -8.97
N ASP A 39 -9.03 -0.97 -8.30
CA ASP A 39 -7.59 -0.77 -8.43
C ASP A 39 -7.05 0.57 -7.92
N ALA A 40 -7.85 1.37 -7.21
CA ALA A 40 -7.32 2.51 -6.49
C ALA A 40 -6.63 2.03 -5.19
N VAL A 41 -5.40 2.45 -4.98
CA VAL A 41 -4.67 2.18 -3.74
C VAL A 41 -4.84 3.35 -2.80
N VAL A 42 -5.48 3.11 -1.65
CA VAL A 42 -5.62 4.08 -0.56
C VAL A 42 -4.66 3.68 0.54
N TYR A 43 -3.82 4.60 0.99
CA TYR A 43 -2.79 4.28 1.97
C TYR A 43 -2.42 5.46 2.86
N ILE A 44 -2.00 5.16 4.08
CA ILE A 44 -1.38 6.16 4.96
C ILE A 44 0.04 6.39 4.44
N ASP A 45 0.38 7.66 4.23
CA ASP A 45 1.72 8.09 3.88
C ASP A 45 2.71 7.71 5.00
N LYS A 46 3.88 8.25 5.02
CA LYS A 46 4.85 8.03 6.11
C LYS A 46 4.30 8.49 7.47
N ILE A 47 4.65 7.76 8.52
CA ILE A 47 4.41 8.16 9.91
C ILE A 47 5.74 8.63 10.48
N PRO A 48 5.91 9.91 10.85
CA PRO A 48 7.16 10.43 11.38
C PRO A 48 7.67 9.60 12.58
N GLY A 49 8.96 9.27 12.55
CA GLY A 49 9.61 8.49 13.61
C GLY A 49 9.24 7.00 13.66
N LYS A 50 8.45 6.48 12.71
CA LYS A 50 8.15 5.05 12.61
C LYS A 50 8.73 4.44 11.35
N THR A 51 9.31 3.26 11.50
CA THR A 51 9.74 2.39 10.40
C THR A 51 9.04 1.04 10.55
N PHE A 52 8.78 0.38 9.44
CA PHE A 52 8.07 -0.89 9.42
C PHE A 52 8.94 -1.92 8.68
N ALA A 53 9.04 -3.11 9.24
CA ALA A 53 9.74 -4.21 8.59
C ALA A 53 8.89 -4.78 7.44
N PRO A 54 9.48 -5.03 6.26
CA PRO A 54 8.76 -5.70 5.18
C PRO A 54 8.43 -7.15 5.57
N PRO A 55 7.45 -7.78 4.89
CA PRO A 55 7.14 -9.19 5.12
C PRO A 55 8.38 -10.07 4.95
N ALA A 56 8.54 -11.07 5.84
CA ALA A 56 9.65 -12.02 5.76
C ALA A 56 9.54 -12.94 4.53
N SER A 57 8.31 -13.28 4.13
CA SER A 57 8.05 -14.07 2.92
C SER A 57 7.78 -13.17 1.73
N PRO A 58 8.17 -13.59 0.51
CA PRO A 58 7.86 -12.85 -0.69
C PRO A 58 6.36 -12.71 -0.91
N VAL A 59 5.94 -11.52 -1.39
CA VAL A 59 4.58 -11.26 -1.86
C VAL A 59 4.48 -11.67 -3.33
N ILE A 60 3.38 -12.28 -3.73
CA ILE A 60 3.23 -12.88 -5.05
C ILE A 60 2.49 -11.92 -5.99
N LEU A 61 3.05 -11.74 -7.20
CA LEU A 61 2.39 -11.17 -8.37
C LEU A 61 2.58 -12.16 -9.52
N ASP A 62 1.56 -12.99 -9.77
CA ASP A 62 1.63 -14.12 -10.71
C ASP A 62 1.33 -13.69 -12.15
N GLN A 63 1.73 -14.53 -13.10
CA GLN A 63 1.39 -14.42 -14.51
C GLN A 63 0.52 -15.63 -14.89
N VAL A 64 -0.77 -15.39 -15.02
CA VAL A 64 -1.79 -16.41 -15.25
C VAL A 64 -2.89 -15.90 -16.18
N ASN A 65 -3.28 -16.71 -17.17
CA ASN A 65 -4.27 -16.36 -18.19
C ASN A 65 -3.91 -15.07 -18.96
N LEU A 66 -2.64 -14.93 -19.35
CA LEU A 66 -2.09 -13.76 -20.04
C LEU A 66 -2.30 -12.45 -19.28
N ARG A 67 -2.25 -12.49 -17.96
CA ARG A 67 -2.42 -11.32 -17.06
C ARG A 67 -1.44 -11.40 -15.90
N PHE A 68 -1.08 -10.25 -15.40
CA PHE A 68 -0.51 -10.13 -14.06
C PHE A 68 -1.63 -10.14 -13.02
N THR A 69 -1.48 -10.96 -11.98
CA THR A 69 -2.48 -11.15 -10.92
C THR A 69 -1.82 -11.06 -9.54
N PRO A 70 -2.23 -10.10 -8.69
CA PRO A 70 -3.25 -9.07 -8.93
C PRO A 70 -2.79 -8.00 -9.95
N HIS A 71 -3.73 -7.26 -10.55
CA HIS A 71 -3.41 -6.17 -11.47
C HIS A 71 -2.74 -4.98 -10.75
N VAL A 72 -3.13 -4.68 -9.51
CA VAL A 72 -2.50 -3.68 -8.66
C VAL A 72 -2.08 -4.32 -7.34
N LEU A 73 -0.80 -4.20 -7.00
CA LEU A 73 -0.20 -4.78 -5.80
C LEU A 73 0.43 -3.68 -4.94
N PRO A 74 -0.22 -3.24 -3.85
CA PRO A 74 0.45 -2.42 -2.86
C PRO A 74 1.40 -3.27 -2.01
N VAL A 75 2.59 -2.74 -1.73
CA VAL A 75 3.59 -3.39 -0.90
C VAL A 75 4.32 -2.37 -0.02
N LEU A 76 4.80 -2.82 1.13
CA LEU A 76 5.67 -2.01 1.98
C LEU A 76 7.07 -1.90 1.36
N VAL A 77 7.73 -0.76 1.53
CA VAL A 77 9.12 -0.56 1.12
C VAL A 77 10.02 -1.67 1.67
N GLY A 78 10.93 -2.19 0.84
CA GLY A 78 11.79 -3.33 1.16
C GLY A 78 11.17 -4.70 0.88
N THR A 79 9.91 -4.77 0.46
CA THR A 79 9.25 -6.05 0.16
C THR A 79 9.89 -6.74 -1.05
N ASN A 80 10.20 -8.03 -0.88
CA ASN A 80 10.55 -8.91 -1.97
C ASN A 80 9.29 -9.41 -2.66
N VAL A 81 9.13 -9.14 -3.95
CA VAL A 81 8.01 -9.62 -4.77
C VAL A 81 8.48 -10.78 -5.63
N ALA A 82 7.75 -11.88 -5.57
CA ALA A 82 7.91 -13.05 -6.42
C ALA A 82 7.00 -12.94 -7.63
N PHE A 83 7.55 -13.21 -8.81
CA PHE A 83 6.86 -13.21 -10.10
C PHE A 83 6.88 -14.64 -10.67
N PRO A 84 6.03 -15.57 -10.21
CA PRO A 84 5.89 -16.87 -10.84
C PRO A 84 5.28 -16.73 -12.24
N ASN A 85 5.51 -17.73 -13.08
CA ASN A 85 4.81 -17.91 -14.35
C ASN A 85 3.98 -19.19 -14.28
N SER A 86 2.67 -19.05 -14.04
CA SER A 86 1.71 -20.15 -14.01
C SER A 86 1.08 -20.46 -15.37
N ASP A 87 1.32 -19.62 -16.39
CA ASP A 87 0.84 -19.82 -17.76
C ASP A 87 1.62 -20.88 -18.53
N PRO A 88 1.01 -21.54 -19.53
CA PRO A 88 1.70 -22.49 -20.40
C PRO A 88 2.71 -21.84 -21.36
N VAL A 89 2.69 -20.52 -21.51
CA VAL A 89 3.56 -19.75 -22.40
C VAL A 89 4.64 -18.99 -21.63
N ARG A 90 5.65 -18.52 -22.35
CA ARG A 90 6.73 -17.71 -21.74
C ARG A 90 6.27 -16.28 -21.56
N HIS A 91 6.65 -15.67 -20.43
CA HIS A 91 6.41 -14.27 -20.14
C HIS A 91 7.70 -13.55 -19.74
N ASN A 92 7.60 -12.23 -19.71
CA ASN A 92 8.65 -11.33 -19.25
C ASN A 92 8.03 -10.34 -18.24
N VAL A 93 8.82 -9.90 -17.27
CA VAL A 93 8.45 -8.79 -16.36
C VAL A 93 9.50 -7.71 -16.49
N PHE A 94 9.07 -6.52 -16.92
CA PHE A 94 9.95 -5.36 -16.93
C PHE A 94 9.21 -4.09 -16.50
N SER A 95 9.95 -3.10 -16.08
CA SER A 95 9.43 -1.77 -15.77
C SER A 95 10.12 -0.70 -16.60
N PRO A 96 9.37 0.16 -17.32
CA PRO A 96 9.89 1.35 -17.97
C PRO A 96 9.98 2.56 -17.02
N THR A 97 9.41 2.49 -15.81
CA THR A 97 9.37 3.59 -14.85
C THR A 97 10.77 4.06 -14.50
N ALA A 98 11.09 5.33 -14.76
CA ALA A 98 12.46 5.85 -14.73
C ALA A 98 13.21 5.54 -13.41
N ALA A 99 12.57 5.76 -12.26
CA ALA A 99 13.16 5.47 -10.95
C ALA A 99 13.27 3.96 -10.64
N TRP A 100 12.62 3.10 -11.45
CA TRP A 100 12.45 1.66 -11.22
C TRP A 100 12.70 0.83 -12.48
N LYS A 101 13.57 1.30 -13.37
CA LYS A 101 13.86 0.61 -14.62
C LYS A 101 14.55 -0.72 -14.36
N PHE A 102 13.92 -1.83 -14.78
CA PHE A 102 14.48 -3.17 -14.71
C PHE A 102 13.85 -4.09 -15.76
N ASN A 103 14.49 -5.24 -15.98
CA ASN A 103 14.01 -6.31 -16.83
C ASN A 103 14.47 -7.66 -16.27
N LEU A 104 13.52 -8.53 -15.93
CA LEU A 104 13.80 -9.86 -15.37
C LEU A 104 14.07 -10.92 -16.43
N GLY A 105 14.04 -10.55 -17.73
CA GLY A 105 14.16 -11.47 -18.85
C GLY A 105 12.88 -12.28 -19.08
N THR A 106 12.89 -13.08 -20.13
CA THR A 106 11.76 -13.97 -20.49
C THR A 106 11.98 -15.36 -19.89
N TYR A 107 10.96 -15.91 -19.22
CA TYR A 107 11.05 -17.22 -18.55
C TYR A 107 9.80 -18.08 -18.76
N PRO A 108 9.96 -19.45 -18.73
CA PRO A 108 8.89 -20.39 -18.99
C PRO A 108 8.00 -20.61 -17.75
N ARG A 109 6.91 -21.35 -17.97
CA ARG A 109 6.04 -21.88 -16.91
C ARG A 109 6.84 -22.57 -15.80
N GLY A 110 6.38 -22.39 -14.54
CA GLY A 110 6.97 -22.97 -13.34
C GLY A 110 8.23 -22.28 -12.85
N SER A 111 8.75 -21.29 -13.60
CA SER A 111 9.85 -20.45 -13.14
C SER A 111 9.35 -19.26 -12.35
N THR A 112 10.13 -18.83 -11.35
CA THR A 112 9.84 -17.64 -10.54
C THR A 112 11.04 -16.69 -10.58
N LYS A 113 10.78 -15.40 -10.78
CA LYS A 113 11.77 -14.32 -10.64
C LYS A 113 11.40 -13.47 -9.44
N PHE A 114 12.38 -12.71 -8.94
CA PHE A 114 12.22 -11.93 -7.72
C PHE A 114 12.74 -10.51 -7.91
N ARG A 115 12.11 -9.56 -7.23
CA ARG A 115 12.57 -8.17 -7.16
C ARG A 115 12.24 -7.57 -5.79
N ILE A 116 13.23 -6.93 -5.16
CA ILE A 116 13.02 -6.12 -3.96
C ILE A 116 12.64 -4.70 -4.39
N PHE A 117 11.58 -4.15 -3.79
CA PHE A 117 11.11 -2.78 -4.01
C PHE A 117 11.51 -1.91 -2.82
N ASP A 118 12.67 -1.28 -2.89
CA ASP A 118 13.37 -0.58 -1.81
C ASP A 118 13.11 0.94 -1.74
N LYS A 119 12.25 1.47 -2.62
CA LYS A 119 11.89 2.91 -2.65
C LYS A 119 10.39 3.08 -2.81
N PRO A 120 9.77 4.10 -2.17
CA PRO A 120 8.35 4.37 -2.35
C PRO A 120 8.05 4.88 -3.78
N GLY A 121 6.81 4.63 -4.23
CA GLY A 121 6.33 5.10 -5.53
C GLY A 121 5.45 4.09 -6.26
N ALA A 122 4.86 4.52 -7.37
CA ALA A 122 4.06 3.67 -8.24
C ALA A 122 4.87 3.23 -9.46
N ILE A 123 4.91 1.93 -9.71
CA ILE A 123 5.74 1.29 -10.71
C ILE A 123 4.84 0.58 -11.72
N THR A 124 4.99 0.91 -13.00
CA THR A 124 4.34 0.17 -14.08
C THR A 124 5.14 -1.08 -14.42
N LEU A 125 4.47 -2.22 -14.48
CA LEU A 125 5.00 -3.48 -14.96
C LEU A 125 4.38 -3.83 -16.29
N LEU A 126 5.19 -4.31 -17.23
CA LEU A 126 4.79 -4.69 -18.57
C LEU A 126 5.42 -6.05 -18.94
N CYS A 127 4.83 -6.70 -19.94
CA CYS A 127 5.41 -7.87 -20.61
C CYS A 127 5.77 -7.48 -22.04
N ASN A 128 6.98 -7.80 -22.50
CA ASN A 128 7.40 -7.55 -23.90
C ASN A 128 7.02 -8.68 -24.87
N VAL A 129 6.40 -9.75 -24.37
CA VAL A 129 5.92 -10.88 -25.19
C VAL A 129 4.43 -10.70 -25.55
N HIS A 130 3.64 -10.18 -24.59
CA HIS A 130 2.21 -9.97 -24.75
C HIS A 130 1.89 -8.52 -24.35
N ALA A 131 1.64 -7.67 -25.35
CA ALA A 131 1.53 -6.22 -25.19
C ALA A 131 0.37 -5.75 -24.28
N GLU A 132 -0.66 -6.60 -24.13
CA GLU A 132 -1.82 -6.34 -23.26
C GLU A 132 -1.56 -6.58 -21.78
N MET A 133 -0.46 -7.26 -21.43
CA MET A 133 -0.13 -7.56 -20.03
C MET A 133 0.51 -6.37 -19.35
N SER A 134 -0.24 -5.76 -18.44
CA SER A 134 0.24 -4.69 -17.56
C SER A 134 -0.20 -4.91 -16.13
N ALA A 135 0.56 -4.35 -15.19
CA ALA A 135 0.23 -4.30 -13.77
C ALA A 135 0.93 -3.11 -13.10
N TYR A 136 0.60 -2.87 -11.84
CA TYR A 136 1.21 -1.82 -11.05
C TYR A 136 1.63 -2.33 -9.69
N VAL A 137 2.82 -1.95 -9.26
CA VAL A 137 3.25 -2.11 -7.86
C VAL A 137 3.26 -0.72 -7.24
N VAL A 138 2.53 -0.55 -6.12
CA VAL A 138 2.51 0.69 -5.36
C VAL A 138 3.26 0.47 -4.06
N VAL A 139 4.47 1.02 -3.97
CA VAL A 139 5.34 0.87 -2.80
C VAL A 139 5.04 1.97 -1.80
N THR A 140 4.64 1.59 -0.60
CA THR A 140 4.25 2.48 0.50
C THR A 140 5.28 2.46 1.63
N GLU A 141 5.34 3.51 2.44
CA GLU A 141 6.22 3.60 3.61
C GLU A 141 5.55 3.06 4.89
N THR A 142 4.26 2.71 4.82
CA THR A 142 3.50 2.11 5.93
C THR A 142 2.75 0.88 5.47
N PRO A 143 2.43 -0.07 6.36
CA PRO A 143 1.63 -1.25 6.03
C PRO A 143 0.13 -0.96 5.97
N TYR A 144 -0.30 0.29 6.15
CA TYR A 144 -1.70 0.70 6.22
C TYR A 144 -2.20 1.11 4.84
N PHE A 145 -2.63 0.13 4.05
CA PHE A 145 -3.15 0.34 2.71
C PHE A 145 -4.30 -0.61 2.38
N ALA A 146 -5.09 -0.25 1.38
CA ALA A 146 -6.12 -1.08 0.79
C ALA A 146 -6.23 -0.81 -0.71
N VAL A 147 -6.73 -1.79 -1.45
CA VAL A 147 -7.12 -1.65 -2.86
C VAL A 147 -8.63 -1.60 -2.93
N SER A 148 -9.19 -0.65 -3.70
CA SER A 148 -10.62 -0.55 -3.89
C SER A 148 -11.17 -1.66 -4.78
N ASP A 149 -12.38 -2.12 -4.48
CA ASP A 149 -13.15 -3.01 -5.33
C ASP A 149 -13.81 -2.26 -6.51
N LYS A 150 -14.61 -2.96 -7.31
CA LYS A 150 -15.31 -2.38 -8.47
C LYS A 150 -16.28 -1.26 -8.10
N ASP A 151 -16.87 -1.33 -6.92
CA ASP A 151 -17.73 -0.29 -6.36
C ASP A 151 -16.94 0.87 -5.76
N GLY A 152 -15.61 0.78 -5.74
CA GLY A 152 -14.69 1.73 -5.14
C GLY A 152 -14.52 1.56 -3.62
N LYS A 153 -15.12 0.54 -3.01
CA LYS A 153 -15.03 0.33 -1.55
C LYS A 153 -13.64 -0.09 -1.15
N PHE A 154 -13.16 0.46 -0.04
CA PHE A 154 -11.89 0.10 0.57
C PHE A 154 -12.00 0.04 2.09
N THR A 155 -11.10 -0.72 2.71
CA THR A 155 -11.00 -0.82 4.17
C THR A 155 -9.55 -0.99 4.59
N ILE A 156 -8.99 0.00 5.30
CA ILE A 156 -7.67 -0.07 5.94
C ILE A 156 -7.89 -0.44 7.40
N ARG A 157 -7.27 -1.54 7.85
CA ARG A 157 -7.43 -2.08 9.21
C ARG A 157 -6.21 -1.80 10.06
N ASN A 158 -6.39 -1.93 11.37
CA ASN A 158 -5.32 -1.91 12.36
C ASN A 158 -4.50 -0.60 12.35
N VAL A 159 -5.19 0.51 12.07
CA VAL A 159 -4.57 1.84 12.06
C VAL A 159 -4.53 2.36 13.50
N PRO A 160 -3.37 2.69 14.07
CA PRO A 160 -3.33 3.32 15.37
C PRO A 160 -4.07 4.67 15.38
N PRO A 161 -4.66 5.10 16.51
CA PRO A 161 -5.21 6.46 16.61
C PRO A 161 -4.13 7.50 16.32
N GLY A 162 -4.49 8.54 15.53
CA GLY A 162 -3.52 9.57 15.16
C GLY A 162 -4.01 10.49 14.04
N LYS A 163 -3.18 11.46 13.71
CA LYS A 163 -3.34 12.32 12.54
C LYS A 163 -2.43 11.82 11.42
N TYR A 164 -2.96 11.70 10.22
CA TYR A 164 -2.27 11.11 9.08
C TYR A 164 -2.56 11.88 7.80
N VAL A 165 -1.66 11.71 6.82
CA VAL A 165 -1.93 12.02 5.43
C VAL A 165 -2.35 10.72 4.75
N LEU A 166 -3.58 10.66 4.29
CA LEU A 166 -4.10 9.57 3.48
C LEU A 166 -3.85 9.92 2.01
N LYS A 167 -3.12 9.06 1.32
CA LYS A 167 -2.87 9.20 -0.13
C LYS A 167 -3.71 8.20 -0.91
N THR A 168 -4.11 8.60 -2.10
CA THR A 168 -4.82 7.71 -3.02
C THR A 168 -4.18 7.79 -4.39
N TRP A 169 -3.86 6.62 -4.94
CA TRP A 169 -3.29 6.45 -6.26
C TRP A 169 -4.20 5.59 -7.15
N HIS A 170 -4.27 5.94 -8.43
CA HIS A 170 -4.91 5.11 -9.45
C HIS A 170 -4.24 5.37 -10.81
N ALA A 171 -4.11 4.32 -11.65
CA ALA A 171 -3.37 4.39 -12.91
C ALA A 171 -3.92 5.40 -13.93
N LYS A 172 -5.23 5.74 -13.85
CA LYS A 172 -5.93 6.61 -14.80
C LYS A 172 -6.31 7.98 -14.22
N ALA A 173 -5.85 8.31 -13.00
CA ALA A 173 -6.21 9.55 -12.33
C ALA A 173 -5.01 10.20 -11.66
N ARG A 174 -5.09 11.49 -11.37
CA ARG A 174 -4.09 12.19 -10.57
C ARG A 174 -4.15 11.69 -9.13
N PRO A 175 -3.02 11.44 -8.47
CA PRO A 175 -3.00 11.10 -7.05
C PRO A 175 -3.63 12.20 -6.20
N SER A 176 -4.28 11.81 -5.12
CA SER A 176 -4.81 12.76 -4.12
C SER A 176 -4.19 12.54 -2.75
N SER A 177 -4.28 13.57 -1.91
CA SER A 177 -3.85 13.54 -0.50
C SER A 177 -4.90 14.23 0.35
N LEU A 178 -5.21 13.65 1.51
CA LEU A 178 -6.20 14.14 2.46
C LEU A 178 -5.64 14.01 3.88
N GLU A 179 -5.67 15.08 4.66
CA GLU A 179 -5.38 15.00 6.09
C GLU A 179 -6.58 14.40 6.82
N ILE A 180 -6.32 13.42 7.67
CA ILE A 180 -7.32 12.70 8.45
C ILE A 180 -6.92 12.62 9.92
N ALA A 181 -7.91 12.50 10.80
CA ALA A 181 -7.71 12.18 12.22
C ALA A 181 -8.48 10.89 12.53
N ALA A 182 -7.75 9.79 12.73
CA ALA A 182 -8.31 8.52 13.14
C ALA A 182 -8.35 8.44 14.67
N GLY A 183 -9.55 8.47 15.25
CA GLY A 183 -9.78 8.25 16.68
C GLY A 183 -10.16 6.79 16.97
N ALA A 184 -10.46 6.45 18.23
CA ALA A 184 -10.86 5.10 18.65
C ALA A 184 -12.07 4.50 17.87
N GLY A 185 -12.96 5.35 17.32
CA GLY A 185 -14.09 4.92 16.48
C GLY A 185 -13.76 4.65 15.01
N GLY A 186 -12.52 4.89 14.60
CA GLY A 186 -12.10 4.83 13.18
C GLY A 186 -12.67 5.98 12.35
N ILE A 187 -12.62 5.81 11.03
CA ILE A 187 -13.24 6.70 10.05
C ILE A 187 -14.13 5.84 9.16
N ARG A 188 -15.39 6.23 9.02
CA ARG A 188 -16.38 5.48 8.24
C ARG A 188 -16.95 6.32 7.13
N ASN A 189 -17.30 5.64 6.02
CA ASN A 189 -17.94 6.24 4.85
C ASN A 189 -17.15 7.42 4.27
N LEU A 190 -15.82 7.33 4.27
CA LEU A 190 -14.97 8.35 3.67
C LEU A 190 -15.14 8.33 2.15
N GLU A 191 -15.47 9.45 1.53
CA GLU A 191 -15.53 9.57 0.09
C GLU A 191 -14.27 10.27 -0.44
N ILE A 192 -13.64 9.66 -1.46
CA ILE A 192 -12.44 10.19 -2.14
C ILE A 192 -12.71 10.22 -3.63
N GLU A 193 -12.72 11.41 -4.23
CA GLU A 193 -12.88 11.56 -5.67
C GLU A 193 -11.51 11.77 -6.33
N LEU A 194 -11.21 10.94 -7.34
CA LEU A 194 -10.04 11.08 -8.21
C LEU A 194 -10.46 11.55 -9.60
N ARG A 195 -9.72 12.50 -10.16
CA ARG A 195 -9.92 13.07 -11.51
C ARG A 195 -8.65 12.91 -12.34
N LYS A 196 -8.81 12.93 -13.68
CA LYS A 196 -7.70 12.93 -14.64
C LYS A 196 -6.82 14.17 -14.55
#